data_da02b222f1b4429714cf7fd18a3353b5
#
_entry.id   da02b222f1b4429714cf7fd18a3353b5
#
_cell.length_a   1.000
_cell.length_b   1.000
_cell.length_c   1.000
_cell.angle_alpha   90.00
_cell.angle_beta   90.00
_cell.angle_gamma   90.00
#
_symmetry.space_group_name_H-M   'P 1'
#
loop_
_entity.id
_entity.type
_entity.pdbx_description
1 polymer ?
#
loop_
_entity_poly.entity_id
_entity_poly.type
_entity_poly.pdbx_seq_one_letter_code
_entity_poly.pdbx_strand_id
1 'polypeptide(L)'
;MSIKIVVEKNIPFIQGVLDDMAQVEYLANDDITPQTMRDVDALICRTRTYCNDTLLHDSKCSFIATATIGTDHIDLDYCRSRGIEVANAPGCNAPAVAQYVFASLAQVINR
;
A
#
# COMPACT_ATOMS: atom_id res chain seq x y z
N MET A 1 -1.64 11.91 -15.05
CA MET A 1 -1.97 11.96 -13.62
C MET A 1 -0.98 11.12 -12.84
N SER A 2 -0.34 11.69 -11.86
CA SER A 2 0.68 10.98 -11.10
C SER A 2 0.05 10.27 -9.88
N ILE A 3 0.45 9.03 -9.68
CA ILE A 3 0.04 8.22 -8.53
C ILE A 3 1.22 8.12 -7.59
N LYS A 4 0.98 8.33 -6.31
CA LYS A 4 2.03 8.20 -5.30
C LYS A 4 1.81 6.92 -4.50
N ILE A 5 2.86 6.10 -4.41
CA ILE A 5 2.85 4.84 -3.68
C ILE A 5 3.95 4.88 -2.61
N VAL A 6 3.60 4.51 -1.39
CA VAL A 6 4.57 4.29 -0.32
C VAL A 6 4.78 2.79 -0.16
N VAL A 7 6.03 2.37 -0.11
CA VAL A 7 6.42 0.97 0.03
C VAL A 7 7.30 0.83 1.26
N GLU A 8 6.97 -0.12 2.15
CA GLU A 8 7.83 -0.46 3.27
C GLU A 8 9.11 -1.07 2.70
N LYS A 9 10.25 -0.44 2.99
CA LYS A 9 11.52 -0.73 2.29
C LYS A 9 12.11 -2.11 2.55
N ASN A 10 11.63 -2.80 3.59
CA ASN A 10 12.16 -4.12 3.95
C ASN A 10 11.46 -5.26 3.21
N ILE A 11 10.54 -4.96 2.30
CA ILE A 11 9.93 -5.98 1.45
C ILE A 11 10.98 -6.43 0.43
N PRO A 12 11.34 -7.73 0.39
CA PRO A 12 12.40 -8.19 -0.50
C PRO A 12 12.06 -7.98 -1.97
N PHE A 13 13.04 -7.55 -2.75
CA PHE A 13 12.99 -7.48 -4.22
C PHE A 13 11.92 -6.54 -4.78
N ILE A 14 11.37 -5.63 -3.96
CA ILE A 14 10.31 -4.72 -4.42
C ILE A 14 10.89 -3.43 -5.03
N GLN A 15 12.11 -3.05 -4.67
CA GLN A 15 12.70 -1.79 -5.10
C GLN A 15 12.85 -1.75 -6.62
N GLY A 16 12.40 -0.64 -7.21
CA GLY A 16 12.48 -0.42 -8.65
C GLY A 16 11.35 -1.03 -9.46
N VAL A 17 10.60 -1.97 -8.89
CA VAL A 17 9.59 -2.72 -9.65
C VAL A 17 8.42 -1.85 -10.08
N LEU A 18 8.04 -0.88 -9.24
CA LEU A 18 6.89 -0.02 -9.49
C LEU A 18 7.27 1.37 -10.00
N ASP A 19 8.56 1.67 -10.12
CA ASP A 19 9.02 3.03 -10.40
C ASP A 19 8.57 3.55 -11.77
N ASP A 20 8.33 2.66 -12.73
CA ASP A 20 7.94 3.05 -14.09
C ASP A 20 6.47 3.49 -14.16
N MET A 21 5.65 3.13 -13.18
CA MET A 21 4.21 3.37 -13.25
C MET A 21 3.73 4.42 -12.27
N ALA A 22 4.56 4.76 -11.29
CA ALA A 22 4.11 5.64 -10.20
C ALA A 22 5.29 6.33 -9.55
N GLN A 23 4.99 7.37 -8.79
CA GLN A 23 5.96 7.99 -7.91
C GLN A 23 6.05 7.14 -6.64
N VAL A 24 7.17 6.47 -6.44
CA VAL A 24 7.33 5.49 -5.36
C VAL A 24 8.30 6.02 -4.31
N GLU A 25 7.89 5.93 -3.05
CA GLU A 25 8.73 6.30 -1.92
C GLU A 25 8.93 5.08 -1.04
N TYR A 26 10.18 4.71 -0.81
CA TYR A 26 10.55 3.54 0.00
C TYR A 26 10.89 4.01 1.40
N LEU A 27 10.09 3.63 2.38
CA LEU A 27 10.23 4.10 3.75
C LEU A 27 10.35 2.94 4.74
N ALA A 28 11.11 3.17 5.81
CA ALA A 28 11.07 2.26 6.96
C ALA A 28 9.69 2.32 7.60
N ASN A 29 9.30 1.25 8.29
CA ASN A 29 8.02 1.20 8.96
C ASN A 29 7.78 2.42 9.87
N ASP A 30 8.82 2.84 10.61
CA ASP A 30 8.70 3.96 11.56
C ASP A 30 8.53 5.31 10.86
N ASP A 31 8.86 5.39 9.58
CA ASP A 31 8.72 6.61 8.78
C ASP A 31 7.37 6.68 8.05
N ILE A 32 6.58 5.63 8.12
CA ILE A 32 5.22 5.62 7.56
C ILE A 32 4.29 6.21 8.61
N THR A 33 4.04 7.50 8.50
CA THR A 33 3.30 8.29 9.50
C THR A 33 2.03 8.88 8.88
N PRO A 34 1.09 9.39 9.70
CA PRO A 34 -0.09 10.07 9.14
C PRO A 34 0.27 11.22 8.21
N GLN A 35 1.33 11.95 8.52
CA GLN A 35 1.78 13.04 7.66
C GLN A 35 2.29 12.53 6.31
N THR A 36 3.04 11.43 6.33
CA THR A 36 3.55 10.81 5.11
C THR A 36 2.40 10.33 4.22
N MET A 37 1.35 9.80 4.83
CA MET A 37 0.24 9.19 4.09
C MET A 37 -0.76 10.18 3.52
N ARG A 38 -0.64 11.46 3.81
CA ARG A 38 -1.63 12.48 3.42
C ARG A 38 -1.91 12.52 1.92
N ASP A 39 -0.86 12.44 1.12
CA ASP A 39 -0.96 12.56 -0.34
C ASP A 39 -0.65 11.25 -1.07
N VAL A 40 -0.76 10.13 -0.36
CA VAL A 40 -0.43 8.81 -0.90
C VAL A 40 -1.69 8.11 -1.40
N ASP A 41 -1.61 7.57 -2.61
CA ASP A 41 -2.72 6.85 -3.24
C ASP A 41 -2.76 5.38 -2.86
N ALA A 42 -1.60 4.77 -2.62
CA ALA A 42 -1.51 3.35 -2.30
C ALA A 42 -0.37 3.09 -1.32
N LEU A 43 -0.55 2.06 -0.50
CA LEU A 43 0.45 1.63 0.47
C LEU A 43 0.75 0.15 0.28
N ILE A 44 2.03 -0.20 0.25
CA ILE A 44 2.47 -1.59 0.26
C ILE A 44 3.26 -1.81 1.53
N CYS A 45 2.76 -2.69 2.39
CA CYS A 45 3.28 -2.82 3.75
C CYS A 45 3.51 -4.27 4.14
N ARG A 46 4.07 -4.44 5.34
CA ARG A 46 4.24 -5.72 6.02
C ARG A 46 3.49 -5.65 7.35
N THR A 47 3.78 -6.59 8.26
CA THR A 47 3.01 -6.75 9.50
C THR A 47 3.19 -5.62 10.52
N ARG A 48 4.22 -4.80 10.39
CA ARG A 48 4.53 -3.76 11.38
C ARG A 48 3.79 -2.44 11.15
N THR A 49 3.20 -2.25 9.98
CA THR A 49 2.47 -1.02 9.68
C THR A 49 1.00 -1.24 10.02
N TYR A 50 0.52 -0.56 11.06
CA TYR A 50 -0.88 -0.65 11.45
C TYR A 50 -1.72 0.29 10.60
N CYS A 51 -2.56 -0.29 9.76
CA CYS A 51 -3.41 0.46 8.84
C CYS A 51 -4.79 0.66 9.47
N ASN A 52 -4.99 1.82 10.06
CA ASN A 52 -6.21 2.14 10.82
C ASN A 52 -6.51 3.63 10.70
N ASP A 53 -7.54 4.08 11.42
CA ASP A 53 -7.95 5.47 11.42
C ASP A 53 -6.82 6.42 11.81
N THR A 54 -6.01 6.04 12.80
CA THR A 54 -4.89 6.88 13.25
C THR A 54 -3.92 7.20 12.11
N LEU A 55 -3.63 6.22 11.27
CA LEU A 55 -2.71 6.39 10.14
C LEU A 55 -3.39 7.05 8.94
N LEU A 56 -4.64 6.72 8.68
CA LEU A 56 -5.26 6.94 7.38
C LEU A 56 -6.36 8.00 7.36
N HIS A 57 -6.72 8.60 8.50
CA HIS A 57 -7.89 9.47 8.56
C HIS A 57 -7.79 10.71 7.66
N ASP A 58 -6.59 11.24 7.46
CA ASP A 58 -6.35 12.38 6.58
C ASP A 58 -5.76 11.97 5.21
N SER A 59 -5.66 10.67 4.95
CA SER A 59 -5.05 10.15 3.74
C SER A 59 -6.08 10.01 2.62
N LYS A 60 -5.63 10.20 1.38
CA LYS A 60 -6.43 9.87 0.20
C LYS A 60 -6.17 8.45 -0.30
N CYS A 61 -5.49 7.62 0.50
CA CYS A 61 -5.16 6.25 0.14
C CYS A 61 -6.41 5.46 -0.20
N SER A 62 -6.39 4.78 -1.33
CA SER A 62 -7.53 3.98 -1.81
C SER A 62 -7.19 2.51 -1.99
N PHE A 63 -5.92 2.14 -1.81
CA PHE A 63 -5.47 0.76 -1.98
C PHE A 63 -4.36 0.45 -1.00
N ILE A 64 -4.45 -0.72 -0.34
CA ILE A 64 -3.39 -1.23 0.53
C ILE A 64 -3.09 -2.66 0.13
N ALA A 65 -1.83 -2.95 -0.15
CA ALA A 65 -1.34 -4.31 -0.36
C ALA A 65 -0.41 -4.68 0.78
N THR A 66 -0.57 -5.88 1.33
CA THR A 66 0.34 -6.38 2.34
C THR A 66 1.04 -7.64 1.83
N ALA A 67 2.35 -7.67 2.00
CA ALA A 67 3.18 -8.82 1.58
C ALA A 67 3.17 -9.91 2.65
N THR A 68 1.99 -10.19 3.23
CA THR A 68 1.84 -11.15 4.32
C THR A 68 0.58 -11.98 4.11
N ILE A 69 0.50 -13.13 4.78
CA ILE A 69 -0.70 -13.96 4.76
C ILE A 69 -1.80 -13.32 5.61
N GLY A 70 -1.46 -12.89 6.82
CA GLY A 70 -2.43 -12.32 7.75
C GLY A 70 -2.69 -10.84 7.52
N THR A 71 -3.84 -10.38 7.95
CA THR A 71 -4.24 -8.99 7.87
C THR A 71 -4.56 -8.40 9.25
N ASP A 72 -4.02 -8.98 10.31
CA ASP A 72 -4.31 -8.53 11.69
C ASP A 72 -3.87 -7.11 11.94
N HIS A 73 -2.88 -6.62 11.18
CA HIS A 73 -2.36 -5.26 11.29
C HIS A 73 -3.20 -4.25 10.49
N ILE A 74 -4.23 -4.71 9.79
CA ILE A 74 -5.09 -3.85 8.98
C ILE A 74 -6.49 -3.87 9.55
N ASP A 75 -7.03 -2.69 9.83
CA ASP A 75 -8.43 -2.54 10.26
C ASP A 75 -9.31 -2.64 9.02
N LEU A 76 -9.77 -3.84 8.72
CA LEU A 76 -10.54 -4.10 7.50
C LEU A 76 -11.89 -3.38 7.51
N ASP A 77 -12.53 -3.27 8.65
CA ASP A 77 -13.80 -2.56 8.75
C ASP A 77 -13.63 -1.07 8.47
N TYR A 78 -12.57 -0.48 9.00
CA TYR A 78 -12.26 0.91 8.73
C TYR A 78 -11.98 1.13 7.24
N CYS A 79 -11.15 0.27 6.65
CA CYS A 79 -10.80 0.36 5.23
C CYS A 79 -12.05 0.25 4.36
N ARG A 80 -12.93 -0.67 4.68
CA ARG A 80 -14.19 -0.84 3.94
C ARG A 80 -15.04 0.42 4.04
N SER A 81 -15.12 1.02 5.22
CA SER A 81 -15.93 2.24 5.41
C SER A 81 -15.37 3.43 4.64
N ARG A 82 -14.07 3.44 4.37
CA ARG A 82 -13.40 4.52 3.65
C ARG A 82 -13.25 4.24 2.15
N GLY A 83 -13.74 3.10 1.68
CA GLY A 83 -13.58 2.71 0.28
C GLY A 83 -12.16 2.29 -0.08
N ILE A 84 -11.36 1.89 0.90
CA ILE A 84 -9.99 1.42 0.68
C ILE A 84 -10.01 -0.06 0.36
N GLU A 85 -9.47 -0.43 -0.80
CA GLU A 85 -9.35 -1.82 -1.20
C GLU A 85 -8.10 -2.43 -0.57
N VAL A 86 -8.22 -3.62 0.01
CA VAL A 86 -7.12 -4.31 0.67
C VAL A 86 -6.86 -5.63 -0.02
N ALA A 87 -5.59 -5.90 -0.31
CA ALA A 87 -5.15 -7.16 -0.90
C ALA A 87 -3.97 -7.73 -0.12
N ASN A 88 -3.89 -9.04 -0.04
CA ASN A 88 -2.72 -9.69 0.53
C ASN A 88 -2.05 -10.57 -0.53
N ALA A 89 -0.71 -10.58 -0.51
CA ALA A 89 0.08 -11.28 -1.50
C ALA A 89 1.23 -12.02 -0.80
N PRO A 90 0.91 -13.07 -0.03
CA PRO A 90 1.89 -13.76 0.79
C PRO A 90 2.84 -14.60 -0.04
N GLY A 91 4.08 -14.73 0.42
CA GLY A 91 5.07 -15.61 -0.17
C GLY A 91 5.44 -15.27 -1.61
N CYS A 92 5.11 -14.08 -2.06
CA CYS A 92 5.28 -13.71 -3.45
C CYS A 92 6.66 -13.19 -3.74
N ASN A 93 7.14 -13.48 -4.95
CA ASN A 93 8.25 -12.74 -5.49
C ASN A 93 7.76 -11.34 -5.93
N ALA A 94 8.69 -10.40 -6.04
CA ALA A 94 8.35 -9.02 -6.36
C ALA A 94 7.57 -8.85 -7.68
N PRO A 95 7.89 -9.58 -8.77
CA PRO A 95 7.11 -9.45 -10.00
C PRO A 95 5.64 -9.80 -9.84
N ALA A 96 5.31 -10.84 -9.07
CA ALA A 96 3.91 -11.20 -8.84
C ALA A 96 3.17 -10.13 -8.03
N VAL A 97 3.82 -9.60 -6.99
CA VAL A 97 3.25 -8.50 -6.20
C VAL A 97 3.02 -7.28 -7.07
N ALA A 98 4.00 -6.93 -7.89
CA ALA A 98 3.90 -5.77 -8.77
C ALA A 98 2.76 -5.91 -9.76
N GLN A 99 2.59 -7.06 -10.38
CA GLN A 99 1.49 -7.30 -11.30
C GLN A 99 0.14 -7.17 -10.62
N TYR A 100 0.01 -7.70 -9.42
CA TYR A 100 -1.22 -7.61 -8.64
C TYR A 100 -1.55 -6.16 -8.29
N VAL A 101 -0.57 -5.43 -7.79
CA VAL A 101 -0.73 -4.03 -7.43
C VAL A 101 -1.10 -3.21 -8.68
N PHE A 102 -0.43 -3.47 -9.79
CA PHE A 102 -0.68 -2.77 -11.04
C PHE A 102 -2.14 -2.95 -11.49
N ALA A 103 -2.61 -4.19 -11.52
CA ALA A 103 -3.98 -4.48 -11.95
C ALA A 103 -5.01 -3.82 -11.02
N SER A 104 -4.78 -3.88 -9.71
CA SER A 104 -5.69 -3.31 -8.72
C SER A 104 -5.71 -1.79 -8.79
N LEU A 105 -4.55 -1.15 -8.96
CA LEU A 105 -4.49 0.31 -9.09
C LEU A 105 -5.17 0.79 -10.37
N ALA A 106 -5.01 0.05 -11.47
CA ALA A 106 -5.68 0.40 -12.70
C ALA A 106 -7.21 0.42 -12.53
N GLN A 107 -7.76 -0.52 -11.80
CA GLN A 107 -9.18 -0.55 -11.49
C GLN A 107 -9.62 0.63 -10.62
N VAL A 108 -8.83 0.94 -9.61
CA VAL A 108 -9.14 2.06 -8.70
C VAL A 108 -9.11 3.39 -9.45
N ILE A 109 -8.12 3.60 -10.29
CA ILE A 109 -7.96 4.86 -11.03
C ILE A 109 -9.07 5.04 -12.05
N ASN A 110 -9.56 3.97 -12.63
CA ASN A 110 -10.56 4.01 -13.69
C ASN A 110 -12.01 3.98 -13.19
N ARG A 111 -12.19 4.08 -11.89
CA ARG A 111 -13.53 4.17 -11.31
C ARG A 111 -14.20 5.50 -11.61
#